data_8f94550e2f45072a7c71b31a83873517
#
_entry.id   8f94550e2f45072a7c71b31a83873517
#
_cell.length_a   1.000
_cell.length_b   1.000
_cell.length_c   1.000
_cell.angle_alpha   90.00
_cell.angle_beta   90.00
_cell.angle_gamma   90.00
#
_symmetry.space_group_name_H-M   'P 1'
#
loop_
_entity.id
_entity.type
_entity.pdbx_description
1 polymer ?
#
loop_
_entity_poly.entity_id
_entity_poly.type
_entity_poly.pdbx_seq_one_letter_code
_entity_poly.pdbx_strand_id
1 'polypeptide(L)'
;GVWMCANLDGLSENDLYKENLSVYHAISRERFLVFFSPDFSRIDETGFGEKEAERLEEAVRMGARGLQIYKALGLTLKDKNGKLIRIDDPRIDPIWAKCGELGIPVMIHSSDPKAFHDGPVDKYNERYEELIANPAWAYFNTNIPSKEDLLDQRNRVIERHPNTIFIAAHMANLAEDLDRVALWLEKYPNLYIDIDARISELGRQPYTARKFMIKYQDRILFATDTQPNAEAYRVHYRFLETDDEFFDPAPAHKFQARWMIYGVYLPDEVLEKIYNKNAIKILNRYKEEIK
;
A
#
# COMPACT_ATOMS: atom_id res chain seq x y z
N GLY A 1 -14.30 -8.89 -0.64
CA GLY A 1 -13.25 -7.94 -0.27
C GLY A 1 -11.99 -8.67 0.16
N VAL A 2 -10.85 -8.15 -0.24
CA VAL A 2 -9.56 -8.60 0.27
C VAL A 2 -9.29 -7.83 1.56
N TRP A 3 -9.18 -8.52 2.67
CA TRP A 3 -8.78 -7.94 3.95
C TRP A 3 -7.30 -8.23 4.16
N MET A 4 -6.49 -7.19 4.19
CA MET A 4 -5.08 -7.32 4.45
C MET A 4 -4.82 -7.04 5.93
N CYS A 5 -4.30 -8.02 6.64
CA CYS A 5 -3.91 -7.90 8.03
C CYS A 5 -2.40 -7.79 8.10
N ALA A 6 -1.90 -6.59 8.40
CA ALA A 6 -0.51 -6.40 8.75
C ALA A 6 -0.40 -5.90 10.18
N ASN A 7 0.71 -6.22 10.82
CA ASN A 7 1.09 -5.55 12.05
C ASN A 7 1.49 -4.10 11.74
N LEU A 8 0.79 -3.14 12.32
CA LEU A 8 0.98 -1.71 12.08
C LEU A 8 2.37 -1.19 12.49
N ASP A 9 3.07 -1.92 13.36
CA ASP A 9 4.39 -1.52 13.88
C ASP A 9 5.55 -1.93 12.96
N GLY A 10 5.27 -2.62 11.85
CA GLY A 10 6.31 -3.16 10.98
C GLY A 10 7.16 -4.25 11.63
N LEU A 11 6.80 -4.65 12.85
CA LEU A 11 7.35 -5.76 13.58
C LEU A 11 6.33 -6.90 13.51
N SER A 12 6.67 -8.00 12.91
CA SER A 12 5.88 -9.22 12.99
C SER A 12 6.21 -9.87 14.33
N GLU A 13 5.31 -9.78 15.30
CA GLU A 13 5.31 -10.81 16.34
C GLU A 13 5.11 -12.16 15.65
N ASN A 14 5.96 -13.11 15.98
CA ASN A 14 6.19 -14.36 15.23
C ASN A 14 4.94 -15.16 14.81
N ASP A 15 3.77 -14.85 15.35
CA ASP A 15 2.54 -15.62 15.12
C ASP A 15 1.31 -14.81 14.74
N LEU A 16 1.40 -13.47 14.57
CA LEU A 16 0.25 -12.63 14.24
C LEU A 16 -0.46 -13.07 12.96
N TYR A 17 0.28 -13.50 11.93
CA TYR A 17 -0.33 -14.01 10.72
C TYR A 17 -1.09 -15.33 10.95
N LYS A 18 -0.62 -16.19 11.87
CA LYS A 18 -1.31 -17.46 12.22
C LYS A 18 -2.62 -17.17 12.95
N GLU A 19 -2.62 -16.23 13.87
CA GLU A 19 -3.82 -15.75 14.55
C GLU A 19 -4.81 -15.17 13.54
N ASN A 20 -4.36 -14.28 12.68
CA ASN A 20 -5.19 -13.69 11.63
C ASN A 20 -5.75 -14.73 10.66
N LEU A 21 -4.95 -15.72 10.24
CA LEU A 21 -5.44 -16.83 9.44
C LEU A 21 -6.54 -17.60 10.17
N SER A 22 -6.35 -17.89 11.47
CA SER A 22 -7.36 -18.60 12.27
C SER A 22 -8.67 -17.83 12.34
N VAL A 23 -8.61 -16.54 12.68
CA VAL A 23 -9.80 -15.68 12.84
C VAL A 23 -10.53 -15.48 11.52
N TYR A 24 -9.84 -15.02 10.49
CA TYR A 24 -10.48 -14.63 9.23
C TYR A 24 -10.88 -15.81 8.36
N HIS A 25 -10.12 -16.91 8.39
CA HIS A 25 -10.51 -18.15 7.71
C HIS A 25 -11.71 -18.85 8.37
N ALA A 26 -11.91 -18.66 9.68
CA ALA A 26 -13.13 -19.12 10.34
C ALA A 26 -14.38 -18.39 9.84
N ILE A 27 -14.24 -17.14 9.40
CA ILE A 27 -15.33 -16.36 8.81
C ILE A 27 -15.54 -16.74 7.33
N SER A 28 -14.54 -16.64 6.51
CA SER A 28 -14.57 -17.03 5.09
C SER A 28 -13.18 -16.95 4.46
N ARG A 29 -12.63 -18.08 4.01
CA ARG A 29 -11.36 -18.12 3.28
C ARG A 29 -11.39 -17.44 1.91
N GLU A 30 -12.58 -17.34 1.31
CA GLU A 30 -12.75 -16.73 -0.01
C GLU A 30 -12.90 -15.21 0.06
N ARG A 31 -13.39 -14.69 1.18
CA ARG A 31 -13.67 -13.26 1.37
C ARG A 31 -12.53 -12.51 2.05
N PHE A 32 -11.72 -13.21 2.86
CA PHE A 32 -10.64 -12.61 3.64
C PHE A 32 -9.32 -13.27 3.28
N LEU A 33 -8.40 -12.47 2.78
CA LEU A 33 -7.05 -12.91 2.48
C LEU A 33 -6.09 -12.27 3.49
N VAL A 34 -5.23 -13.09 4.05
CA VAL A 34 -4.22 -12.67 5.02
C VAL A 34 -2.89 -12.54 4.30
N PHE A 35 -2.19 -11.44 4.55
CA PHE A 35 -0.85 -11.21 4.04
C PHE A 35 0.17 -11.40 5.17
N PHE A 36 1.28 -12.02 4.85
CA PHE A 36 2.42 -12.21 5.75
C PHE A 36 3.23 -10.91 5.85
N SER A 37 3.83 -10.65 7.01
CA SER A 37 4.81 -9.58 7.20
C SER A 37 6.12 -10.15 7.75
N PRO A 38 7.30 -9.79 7.21
CA PRO A 38 8.59 -10.22 7.73
C PRO A 38 8.89 -9.62 9.11
N ASP A 39 9.69 -10.32 9.89
CA ASP A 39 10.18 -9.83 11.17
C ASP A 39 11.53 -9.12 11.02
N PHE A 40 11.48 -7.82 10.76
CA PHE A 40 12.68 -7.00 10.58
C PHE A 40 13.53 -6.81 11.84
N SER A 41 13.06 -7.18 13.03
CA SER A 41 13.91 -7.19 14.24
C SER A 41 15.09 -8.14 14.10
N ARG A 42 15.00 -9.11 13.21
CA ARG A 42 15.98 -10.14 12.91
C ARG A 42 16.91 -9.81 11.73
N ILE A 43 16.85 -8.58 11.19
CA ILE A 43 17.57 -8.18 9.97
C ILE A 43 19.09 -8.44 10.03
N ASP A 44 19.66 -8.42 11.23
CA ASP A 44 21.10 -8.62 11.45
C ASP A 44 21.51 -10.09 11.65
N GLU A 45 20.55 -11.01 11.59
CA GLU A 45 20.87 -12.44 11.61
C GLU A 45 21.49 -12.87 10.25
N THR A 46 22.47 -13.75 10.32
CA THR A 46 23.03 -14.37 9.11
C THR A 46 21.94 -15.14 8.36
N GLY A 47 21.79 -14.87 7.06
CA GLY A 47 20.77 -15.50 6.22
C GLY A 47 19.34 -15.04 6.55
N PHE A 48 19.18 -13.80 7.04
CA PHE A 48 17.87 -13.22 7.35
C PHE A 48 16.87 -13.37 6.19
N GLY A 49 17.26 -12.94 4.99
CA GLY A 49 16.37 -12.93 3.84
C GLY A 49 15.88 -14.32 3.46
N GLU A 50 16.78 -15.30 3.45
CA GLU A 50 16.46 -16.70 3.16
C GLU A 50 15.53 -17.29 4.22
N LYS A 51 15.82 -17.05 5.51
CA LYS A 51 14.97 -17.52 6.62
C LYS A 51 13.57 -16.91 6.56
N GLU A 52 13.45 -15.61 6.27
CA GLU A 52 12.14 -14.97 6.13
C GLU A 52 11.42 -15.42 4.86
N ALA A 53 12.14 -15.74 3.78
CA ALA A 53 11.56 -16.33 2.59
C ALA A 53 10.99 -17.75 2.87
N GLU A 54 11.68 -18.57 3.67
CA GLU A 54 11.17 -19.87 4.14
C GLU A 54 9.92 -19.69 5.03
N ARG A 55 9.91 -18.72 5.94
CA ARG A 55 8.73 -18.40 6.77
C ARG A 55 7.55 -17.93 5.93
N LEU A 56 7.81 -17.11 4.91
CA LEU A 56 6.79 -16.70 3.94
C LEU A 56 6.19 -17.90 3.22
N GLU A 57 7.02 -18.82 2.74
CA GLU A 57 6.56 -20.03 2.06
C GLU A 57 5.69 -20.91 2.99
N GLU A 58 6.07 -21.05 4.27
CA GLU A 58 5.26 -21.74 5.28
C GLU A 58 3.91 -21.01 5.48
N ALA A 59 3.91 -19.69 5.61
CA ALA A 59 2.70 -18.89 5.75
C ALA A 59 1.75 -19.07 4.56
N VAL A 60 2.30 -19.15 3.34
CA VAL A 60 1.52 -19.39 2.12
C VAL A 60 0.92 -20.81 2.11
N ARG A 61 1.65 -21.82 2.54
CA ARG A 61 1.10 -23.19 2.73
C ARG A 61 -0.05 -23.22 3.75
N MET A 62 0.03 -22.38 4.79
CA MET A 62 -1.03 -22.22 5.78
C MET A 62 -2.23 -21.41 5.27
N GLY A 63 -2.09 -20.69 4.16
CA GLY A 63 -3.18 -19.94 3.53
C GLY A 63 -2.97 -18.45 3.34
N ALA A 64 -1.80 -17.88 3.67
CA ALA A 64 -1.48 -16.51 3.30
C ALA A 64 -1.46 -16.34 1.77
N ARG A 65 -1.82 -15.16 1.28
CA ARG A 65 -2.00 -14.88 -0.15
C ARG A 65 -1.21 -13.68 -0.65
N GLY A 66 -0.32 -13.14 0.15
CA GLY A 66 0.56 -12.03 -0.21
C GLY A 66 1.52 -11.67 0.89
N LEU A 67 2.41 -10.76 0.56
CA LEU A 67 3.36 -10.13 1.48
C LEU A 67 2.94 -8.69 1.73
N GLN A 68 2.98 -8.23 2.97
CA GLN A 68 2.79 -6.82 3.31
C GLN A 68 4.05 -6.21 3.89
N ILE A 69 4.41 -5.05 3.36
CA ILE A 69 5.48 -4.20 3.87
C ILE A 69 4.88 -2.88 4.31
N TYR A 70 5.01 -2.59 5.60
CA TYR A 70 4.55 -1.36 6.19
C TYR A 70 5.62 -0.26 6.10
N LYS A 71 5.21 1.01 6.13
CA LYS A 71 6.08 2.18 5.98
C LYS A 71 7.24 2.27 6.98
N ALA A 72 7.17 1.53 8.08
CA ALA A 72 8.26 1.47 9.05
C ALA A 72 9.60 1.05 8.40
N LEU A 73 9.56 0.19 7.36
CA LEU A 73 10.73 -0.10 6.52
C LEU A 73 11.06 1.14 5.67
N GLY A 74 12.24 1.67 5.88
CA GLY A 74 12.71 2.92 5.28
C GLY A 74 12.54 4.14 6.18
N LEU A 75 11.51 4.18 7.07
CA LEU A 75 11.23 5.33 7.92
C LEU A 75 11.75 5.20 9.35
N THR A 76 11.56 4.06 10.02
CA THR A 76 11.81 3.94 11.46
C THR A 76 12.61 2.71 11.86
N LEU A 77 12.52 1.62 11.09
CA LEU A 77 13.24 0.39 11.39
C LEU A 77 14.74 0.59 11.25
N LYS A 78 15.49 0.11 12.26
CA LYS A 78 16.95 0.25 12.32
C LYS A 78 17.60 -1.10 12.54
N ASP A 79 18.80 -1.26 11.99
CA ASP A 79 19.69 -2.37 12.30
C ASP A 79 20.33 -2.22 13.71
N LYS A 80 21.10 -3.20 14.14
CA LYS A 80 21.79 -3.20 15.44
C LYS A 80 22.77 -2.05 15.64
N ASN A 81 23.18 -1.38 14.57
CA ASN A 81 24.08 -0.22 14.60
C ASN A 81 23.30 1.10 14.65
N GLY A 82 21.96 1.05 14.72
CA GLY A 82 21.08 2.22 14.71
C GLY A 82 20.90 2.87 13.34
N LYS A 83 21.35 2.22 12.25
CA LYS A 83 21.18 2.70 10.89
C LYS A 83 19.80 2.30 10.37
N LEU A 84 19.08 3.22 9.70
CA LEU A 84 17.82 2.93 9.07
C LEU A 84 17.98 1.81 8.03
N ILE A 85 17.07 0.83 8.08
CA ILE A 85 16.98 -0.24 7.11
C ILE A 85 16.32 0.33 5.87
N ARG A 86 17.02 0.28 4.74
CA ARG A 86 16.49 0.77 3.46
C ARG A 86 15.49 -0.22 2.87
N ILE A 87 14.54 0.29 2.09
CA ILE A 87 13.57 -0.57 1.35
C ILE A 87 14.34 -1.46 0.35
N ASP A 88 15.38 -0.93 -0.29
CA ASP A 88 16.22 -1.62 -1.27
C ASP A 88 17.44 -2.34 -0.67
N ASP A 89 17.43 -2.61 0.64
CA ASP A 89 18.49 -3.35 1.32
C ASP A 89 18.61 -4.77 0.71
N PRO A 90 19.79 -5.17 0.25
CA PRO A 90 19.96 -6.47 -0.42
C PRO A 90 19.68 -7.67 0.48
N ARG A 91 19.71 -7.51 1.80
CA ARG A 91 19.33 -8.57 2.75
C ARG A 91 17.86 -8.99 2.62
N ILE A 92 17.01 -8.13 2.01
CA ILE A 92 15.57 -8.37 1.83
C ILE A 92 15.28 -9.02 0.45
N ASP A 93 16.20 -8.94 -0.50
CA ASP A 93 15.99 -9.45 -1.88
C ASP A 93 15.47 -10.90 -1.95
N PRO A 94 15.90 -11.87 -1.11
CA PRO A 94 15.34 -13.23 -1.13
C PRO A 94 13.84 -13.27 -0.85
N ILE A 95 13.31 -12.36 -0.05
CA ILE A 95 11.87 -12.29 0.26
C ILE A 95 11.08 -11.84 -0.95
N TRP A 96 11.57 -10.78 -1.65
CA TRP A 96 10.94 -10.30 -2.89
C TRP A 96 10.93 -11.38 -3.98
N ALA A 97 12.06 -12.04 -4.18
CA ALA A 97 12.20 -13.13 -5.14
C ALA A 97 11.22 -14.28 -4.85
N LYS A 98 11.08 -14.66 -3.57
CA LYS A 98 10.16 -15.71 -3.13
C LYS A 98 8.71 -15.38 -3.45
N CYS A 99 8.28 -14.15 -3.34
CA CYS A 99 6.93 -13.73 -3.75
C CYS A 99 6.69 -14.00 -5.24
N GLY A 100 7.69 -13.73 -6.09
CA GLY A 100 7.62 -14.02 -7.53
C GLY A 100 7.58 -15.52 -7.83
N GLU A 101 8.35 -16.34 -7.12
CA GLU A 101 8.34 -17.79 -7.23
C GLU A 101 6.97 -18.39 -6.86
N LEU A 102 6.38 -17.91 -5.76
CA LEU A 102 5.09 -18.35 -5.24
C LEU A 102 3.90 -17.76 -6.05
N GLY A 103 4.13 -16.75 -6.87
CA GLY A 103 3.08 -16.07 -7.62
C GLY A 103 2.15 -15.22 -6.75
N ILE A 104 2.60 -14.78 -5.58
CA ILE A 104 1.85 -13.93 -4.66
C ILE A 104 2.26 -12.45 -4.77
N PRO A 105 1.35 -11.49 -4.57
CA PRO A 105 1.68 -10.07 -4.61
C PRO A 105 2.37 -9.58 -3.34
N VAL A 106 3.13 -8.50 -3.51
CA VAL A 106 3.66 -7.68 -2.42
C VAL A 106 2.85 -6.38 -2.36
N MET A 107 2.20 -6.11 -1.24
CA MET A 107 1.70 -4.77 -0.94
C MET A 107 2.77 -3.99 -0.20
N ILE A 108 3.11 -2.81 -0.71
CA ILE A 108 4.20 -2.00 -0.17
C ILE A 108 3.77 -0.55 0.08
N HIS A 109 3.87 -0.13 1.34
CA HIS A 109 3.71 1.24 1.77
C HIS A 109 5.10 1.84 2.01
N SER A 110 5.52 2.82 1.20
CA SER A 110 6.92 3.30 1.19
C SER A 110 7.11 4.69 1.76
N SER A 111 6.06 5.52 1.78
CA SER A 111 6.14 6.93 2.16
C SER A 111 4.74 7.48 2.48
N ASP A 112 4.68 8.71 2.93
CA ASP A 112 3.46 9.43 3.29
C ASP A 112 3.23 10.64 2.35
N PRO A 113 2.09 11.37 2.44
CA PRO A 113 1.85 12.57 1.68
C PRO A 113 3.00 13.57 1.75
N LYS A 114 3.17 14.37 0.69
CA LYS A 114 4.23 15.37 0.59
C LYS A 114 4.25 16.33 1.79
N ALA A 115 3.08 16.71 2.27
CA ALA A 115 2.92 17.60 3.42
C ALA A 115 3.46 17.05 4.76
N PHE A 116 3.74 15.73 4.85
CA PHE A 116 4.39 15.14 6.03
C PHE A 116 5.90 15.33 6.02
N HIS A 117 6.48 15.48 4.84
CA HIS A 117 7.93 15.70 4.62
C HIS A 117 8.29 17.17 4.50
N ASP A 118 7.38 18.00 3.97
CA ASP A 118 7.63 19.40 3.63
C ASP A 118 7.15 20.35 4.72
N GLY A 119 7.97 21.35 5.02
CA GLY A 119 7.63 22.52 5.81
C GLY A 119 7.26 22.26 7.26
N PRO A 120 7.05 23.33 8.02
CA PRO A 120 6.66 23.19 9.40
C PRO A 120 5.23 22.67 9.54
N VAL A 121 4.96 22.01 10.68
CA VAL A 121 3.59 21.65 11.06
C VAL A 121 2.92 22.87 11.68
N ASP A 122 2.30 23.66 10.83
CA ASP A 122 1.55 24.87 11.22
C ASP A 122 0.22 24.97 10.45
N LYS A 123 -0.54 26.04 10.70
CA LYS A 123 -1.85 26.27 10.08
C LYS A 123 -1.85 26.32 8.54
N TYR A 124 -0.70 26.49 7.91
CA TYR A 124 -0.54 26.53 6.45
C TYR A 124 -0.24 25.16 5.86
N ASN A 125 0.17 24.18 6.69
CA ASN A 125 0.34 22.82 6.25
C ASN A 125 -1.04 22.21 5.94
N GLU A 126 -1.24 21.67 4.76
CA GLU A 126 -2.54 21.13 4.33
C GLU A 126 -3.00 19.89 5.13
N ARG A 127 -2.07 19.23 5.84
CA ARG A 127 -2.31 18.06 6.70
C ARG A 127 -2.18 18.39 8.20
N TYR A 128 -2.32 19.66 8.58
CA TYR A 128 -2.07 20.12 9.94
C TYR A 128 -2.83 19.35 11.01
N GLU A 129 -4.14 19.15 10.85
CA GLU A 129 -4.96 18.42 11.85
C GLU A 129 -4.52 16.96 11.98
N GLU A 130 -4.19 16.31 10.87
CA GLU A 130 -3.71 14.93 10.86
C GLU A 130 -2.34 14.82 11.55
N LEU A 131 -1.44 15.75 11.28
CA LEU A 131 -0.11 15.78 11.90
C LEU A 131 -0.12 16.18 13.36
N ILE A 132 -1.04 17.05 13.79
CA ILE A 132 -1.25 17.35 15.21
C ILE A 132 -1.80 16.13 15.95
N ALA A 133 -2.70 15.38 15.33
CA ALA A 133 -3.23 14.14 15.89
C ALA A 133 -2.17 13.02 15.93
N ASN A 134 -1.21 13.04 15.00
CA ASN A 134 -0.16 12.03 14.84
C ASN A 134 1.22 12.67 14.70
N PRO A 135 1.80 13.27 15.74
CA PRO A 135 3.06 14.02 15.66
C PRO A 135 4.26 13.22 15.14
N ALA A 136 4.26 11.91 15.34
CA ALA A 136 5.29 11.00 14.84
C ALA A 136 5.32 10.87 13.30
N TRP A 137 4.29 11.37 12.60
CA TRP A 137 4.23 11.37 11.14
C TRP A 137 4.78 12.66 10.52
N ALA A 138 5.20 13.62 11.33
CA ALA A 138 5.85 14.84 10.86
C ALA A 138 7.35 14.60 10.66
N TYR A 139 7.79 14.51 9.41
CA TYR A 139 9.16 14.17 9.04
C TYR A 139 10.06 15.38 8.76
N PHE A 140 9.48 16.58 8.73
CA PHE A 140 10.22 17.82 8.51
C PHE A 140 11.32 18.02 9.56
N ASN A 141 12.53 18.36 9.09
CA ASN A 141 13.73 18.53 9.94
C ASN A 141 14.10 17.31 10.81
N THR A 142 13.75 16.12 10.38
CA THR A 142 14.16 14.85 11.00
C THR A 142 15.28 14.18 10.20
N ASN A 143 15.85 13.10 10.75
CA ASN A 143 16.84 12.26 10.05
C ASN A 143 16.18 11.19 9.16
N ILE A 144 14.89 11.31 8.90
CA ILE A 144 14.15 10.42 8.00
C ILE A 144 14.53 10.75 6.56
N PRO A 145 14.69 9.76 5.67
CA PRO A 145 14.95 10.00 4.25
C PRO A 145 13.89 10.86 3.61
N SER A 146 14.26 11.61 2.58
CA SER A 146 13.29 12.39 1.81
C SER A 146 12.25 11.47 1.15
N LYS A 147 11.06 12.00 0.87
CA LYS A 147 10.02 11.30 0.09
C LYS A 147 10.60 10.72 -1.21
N GLU A 148 11.40 11.50 -1.91
CA GLU A 148 12.05 11.09 -3.17
C GLU A 148 12.97 9.88 -2.99
N ASP A 149 13.83 9.90 -1.97
CA ASP A 149 14.73 8.75 -1.72
C ASP A 149 13.95 7.48 -1.38
N LEU A 150 12.87 7.58 -0.61
CA LEU A 150 12.00 6.43 -0.27
C LEU A 150 11.33 5.85 -1.51
N LEU A 151 10.77 6.71 -2.38
CA LEU A 151 10.14 6.28 -3.63
C LEU A 151 11.16 5.65 -4.59
N ASP A 152 12.37 6.20 -4.66
CA ASP A 152 13.46 5.64 -5.47
C ASP A 152 13.95 4.29 -4.94
N GLN A 153 14.03 4.12 -3.61
CA GLN A 153 14.34 2.82 -2.99
C GLN A 153 13.32 1.76 -3.41
N ARG A 154 12.01 2.05 -3.28
CA ARG A 154 10.93 1.17 -3.72
C ARG A 154 11.04 0.85 -5.21
N ASN A 155 11.25 1.85 -6.04
CA ASN A 155 11.30 1.67 -7.48
C ASN A 155 12.48 0.77 -7.91
N ARG A 156 13.64 0.87 -7.23
CA ARG A 156 14.77 -0.04 -7.46
C ARG A 156 14.43 -1.49 -7.12
N VAL A 157 13.65 -1.73 -6.06
CA VAL A 157 13.17 -3.08 -5.73
C VAL A 157 12.25 -3.61 -6.82
N ILE A 158 11.27 -2.82 -7.26
CA ILE A 158 10.33 -3.20 -8.33
C ILE A 158 11.08 -3.57 -9.62
N GLU A 159 12.09 -2.79 -9.97
CA GLU A 159 12.92 -3.00 -11.18
C GLU A 159 13.78 -4.27 -11.07
N ARG A 160 14.34 -4.57 -9.89
CA ARG A 160 15.16 -5.76 -9.67
C ARG A 160 14.37 -7.08 -9.66
N HIS A 161 13.05 -7.00 -9.35
CA HIS A 161 12.20 -8.18 -9.19
C HIS A 161 11.03 -8.18 -10.20
N PRO A 162 11.31 -8.30 -11.52
CA PRO A 162 10.27 -8.17 -12.56
C PRO A 162 9.22 -9.30 -12.53
N ASN A 163 9.52 -10.44 -11.91
CA ASN A 163 8.60 -11.57 -11.77
C ASN A 163 7.65 -11.42 -10.58
N THR A 164 7.92 -10.48 -9.66
CA THR A 164 7.12 -10.19 -8.48
C THR A 164 6.13 -9.08 -8.78
N ILE A 165 4.86 -9.28 -8.47
CA ILE A 165 3.83 -8.23 -8.56
C ILE A 165 3.92 -7.35 -7.31
N PHE A 166 4.02 -6.05 -7.51
CA PHE A 166 3.98 -5.06 -6.44
C PHE A 166 2.70 -4.24 -6.53
N ILE A 167 2.02 -4.08 -5.40
CA ILE A 167 0.90 -3.15 -5.20
C ILE A 167 1.45 -2.02 -4.34
N ALA A 168 1.78 -0.89 -4.96
CA ALA A 168 2.24 0.27 -4.22
C ALA A 168 1.04 1.05 -3.68
N ALA A 169 0.88 1.00 -2.35
CA ALA A 169 -0.24 1.59 -1.64
C ALA A 169 -0.36 3.11 -1.87
N HIS A 170 -1.58 3.65 -1.68
CA HIS A 170 -1.83 5.10 -1.66
C HIS A 170 -1.44 5.80 -2.96
N MET A 171 -1.88 5.29 -4.12
CA MET A 171 -1.48 5.83 -5.44
C MET A 171 0.05 5.87 -5.59
N ALA A 172 0.70 4.76 -5.25
CA ALA A 172 2.16 4.66 -5.19
C ALA A 172 2.80 5.72 -4.27
N ASN A 173 2.10 6.14 -3.20
CA ASN A 173 2.46 7.21 -2.28
C ASN A 173 2.72 8.57 -2.95
N LEU A 174 2.12 8.85 -4.11
CA LEU A 174 2.31 10.08 -4.87
C LEU A 174 1.02 10.53 -5.59
N ALA A 175 -0.11 10.57 -4.89
CA ALA A 175 -1.38 11.00 -5.45
C ALA A 175 -1.39 12.48 -5.89
N GLU A 176 -0.43 13.25 -5.42
CA GLU A 176 -0.24 14.66 -5.75
C GLU A 176 0.37 14.89 -7.15
N ASP A 177 1.01 13.85 -7.74
CA ASP A 177 1.68 13.92 -9.06
C ASP A 177 1.37 12.66 -9.89
N LEU A 178 0.18 12.66 -10.51
CA LEU A 178 -0.30 11.52 -11.30
C LEU A 178 0.49 11.32 -12.61
N ASP A 179 1.10 12.35 -13.15
CA ASP A 179 1.95 12.23 -14.34
C ASP A 179 3.18 11.39 -14.04
N ARG A 180 3.77 11.58 -12.88
CA ARG A 180 4.91 10.79 -12.43
C ARG A 180 4.53 9.34 -12.08
N VAL A 181 3.38 9.14 -11.46
CA VAL A 181 2.84 7.78 -11.25
C VAL A 181 2.59 7.07 -12.58
N ALA A 182 2.09 7.79 -13.59
CA ALA A 182 1.91 7.26 -14.95
C ALA A 182 3.23 6.75 -15.55
N LEU A 183 4.31 7.52 -15.44
CA LEU A 183 5.65 7.09 -15.90
C LEU A 183 6.12 5.81 -15.22
N TRP A 184 5.84 5.61 -13.93
CA TRP A 184 6.17 4.38 -13.22
C TRP A 184 5.34 3.19 -13.71
N LEU A 185 4.02 3.39 -13.93
CA LEU A 185 3.15 2.33 -14.46
C LEU A 185 3.55 1.92 -15.88
N GLU A 186 4.05 2.85 -16.69
CA GLU A 186 4.58 2.58 -18.04
C GLU A 186 5.94 1.86 -17.98
N LYS A 187 6.81 2.27 -17.05
CA LYS A 187 8.15 1.67 -16.88
C LYS A 187 8.11 0.27 -16.27
N TYR A 188 7.23 0.04 -15.28
CA TYR A 188 7.21 -1.18 -14.47
C TYR A 188 5.94 -2.01 -14.74
N PRO A 189 6.00 -3.03 -15.63
CA PRO A 189 4.84 -3.86 -15.95
C PRO A 189 4.29 -4.67 -14.77
N ASN A 190 5.10 -4.90 -13.74
CA ASN A 190 4.77 -5.60 -12.51
C ASN A 190 4.27 -4.69 -11.37
N LEU A 191 4.13 -3.38 -11.61
CA LEU A 191 3.59 -2.42 -10.64
C LEU A 191 2.08 -2.29 -10.80
N TYR A 192 1.36 -2.39 -9.71
CA TYR A 192 -0.04 -2.02 -9.50
C TYR A 192 -0.11 -0.97 -8.40
N ILE A 193 -1.23 -0.26 -8.32
CA ILE A 193 -1.49 0.77 -7.30
C ILE A 193 -2.90 0.59 -6.74
N ASP A 194 -3.16 1.16 -5.58
CA ASP A 194 -4.51 1.28 -5.04
C ASP A 194 -4.87 2.72 -4.73
N ILE A 195 -6.14 2.96 -4.42
CA ILE A 195 -6.68 4.31 -4.14
C ILE A 195 -6.86 4.58 -2.65
N ASP A 196 -6.40 3.68 -1.80
CA ASP A 196 -6.66 3.78 -0.36
C ASP A 196 -6.16 5.10 0.24
N ALA A 197 -6.96 5.66 1.13
CA ALA A 197 -6.69 6.92 1.80
C ALA A 197 -6.25 8.08 0.87
N ARG A 198 -6.62 8.07 -0.45
CA ARG A 198 -6.19 9.12 -1.42
C ARG A 198 -7.33 9.72 -2.24
N ILE A 199 -8.59 9.43 -1.89
CA ILE A 199 -9.71 10.09 -2.57
C ILE A 199 -9.73 11.61 -2.34
N SER A 200 -9.11 12.08 -1.26
CA SER A 200 -8.95 13.51 -1.00
C SER A 200 -8.07 14.22 -2.02
N GLU A 201 -6.90 13.66 -2.33
CA GLU A 201 -5.99 14.18 -3.36
C GLU A 201 -6.56 14.02 -4.76
N LEU A 202 -7.14 12.86 -5.05
CA LEU A 202 -7.74 12.56 -6.34
C LEU A 202 -8.96 13.45 -6.63
N GLY A 203 -9.82 13.64 -5.63
CA GLY A 203 -11.06 14.41 -5.77
C GLY A 203 -10.88 15.92 -5.87
N ARG A 204 -9.72 16.49 -5.47
CA ARG A 204 -9.41 17.89 -5.74
C ARG A 204 -8.81 18.14 -7.13
N GLN A 205 -8.52 17.07 -7.88
CA GLN A 205 -8.06 17.10 -9.28
C GLN A 205 -8.89 16.16 -10.16
N PRO A 206 -10.23 16.25 -10.17
CA PRO A 206 -11.13 15.22 -10.71
C PRO A 206 -10.92 14.94 -12.20
N TYR A 207 -10.62 15.95 -13.00
CA TYR A 207 -10.40 15.79 -14.44
C TYR A 207 -9.12 14.98 -14.74
N THR A 208 -8.04 15.28 -14.01
CA THR A 208 -6.77 14.55 -14.15
C THR A 208 -6.93 13.12 -13.60
N ALA A 209 -7.54 12.97 -12.42
CA ALA A 209 -7.80 11.69 -11.80
C ALA A 209 -8.66 10.78 -12.71
N ARG A 210 -9.76 11.30 -13.28
CA ARG A 210 -10.60 10.55 -14.22
C ARG A 210 -9.82 10.04 -15.43
N LYS A 211 -9.06 10.92 -16.10
CA LYS A 211 -8.26 10.54 -17.28
C LYS A 211 -7.22 9.49 -16.93
N PHE A 212 -6.54 9.66 -15.81
CA PHE A 212 -5.55 8.72 -15.30
C PHE A 212 -6.18 7.35 -15.01
N MET A 213 -7.29 7.31 -14.26
CA MET A 213 -7.94 6.06 -13.86
C MET A 213 -8.50 5.30 -15.07
N ILE A 214 -9.06 5.99 -16.07
CA ILE A 214 -9.50 5.36 -17.32
C ILE A 214 -8.30 4.79 -18.10
N LYS A 215 -7.20 5.54 -18.23
CA LYS A 215 -6.01 5.09 -18.96
C LYS A 215 -5.35 3.87 -18.31
N TYR A 216 -5.24 3.87 -16.98
CA TYR A 216 -4.55 2.83 -16.23
C TYR A 216 -5.48 1.86 -15.50
N GLN A 217 -6.74 1.74 -15.95
CA GLN A 217 -7.81 0.96 -15.32
C GLN A 217 -7.44 -0.49 -14.99
N ASP A 218 -6.52 -1.11 -15.74
CA ASP A 218 -6.08 -2.49 -15.54
C ASP A 218 -4.98 -2.65 -14.47
N ARG A 219 -4.58 -1.54 -13.83
CA ARG A 219 -3.46 -1.47 -12.89
C ARG A 219 -3.85 -0.85 -11.55
N ILE A 220 -5.12 -0.49 -11.35
CA ILE A 220 -5.64 0.18 -10.17
C ILE A 220 -6.53 -0.77 -9.39
N LEU A 221 -6.36 -0.83 -8.06
CA LEU A 221 -7.18 -1.61 -7.16
C LEU A 221 -8.01 -0.68 -6.25
N PHE A 222 -9.19 -1.15 -5.89
CA PHE A 222 -10.00 -0.51 -4.85
C PHE A 222 -9.47 -0.89 -3.46
N ALA A 223 -9.26 0.10 -2.63
CA ALA A 223 -8.93 -0.04 -1.22
C ALA A 223 -9.37 1.20 -0.44
N THR A 224 -9.50 1.10 0.88
CA THR A 224 -10.00 2.18 1.73
C THR A 224 -9.06 2.55 2.88
N ASP A 225 -8.11 1.69 3.25
CA ASP A 225 -7.23 1.88 4.43
C ASP A 225 -8.00 2.11 5.74
N THR A 226 -9.20 1.53 5.84
CA THR A 226 -10.05 1.63 7.05
C THR A 226 -10.55 0.26 7.46
N GLN A 227 -10.93 0.13 8.73
CA GLN A 227 -11.77 -0.98 9.16
C GLN A 227 -13.07 -0.98 8.35
N PRO A 228 -13.73 -2.15 8.09
CA PRO A 228 -14.97 -2.20 7.33
C PRO A 228 -16.00 -1.23 7.92
N ASN A 229 -16.28 -0.17 7.19
CA ASN A 229 -17.15 0.91 7.60
C ASN A 229 -18.03 1.33 6.42
N ALA A 230 -19.35 1.21 6.60
CA ALA A 230 -20.31 1.52 5.53
C ALA A 230 -20.23 2.98 5.06
N GLU A 231 -19.93 3.92 5.95
CA GLU A 231 -19.82 5.34 5.59
C GLU A 231 -18.57 5.60 4.72
N ALA A 232 -17.43 5.02 5.09
CA ALA A 232 -16.22 5.10 4.28
C ALA A 232 -16.43 4.52 2.87
N TYR A 233 -17.08 3.35 2.76
CA TYR A 233 -17.41 2.77 1.46
C TYR A 233 -18.34 3.68 0.63
N ARG A 234 -19.38 4.27 1.24
CA ARG A 234 -20.31 5.17 0.54
C ARG A 234 -19.61 6.39 -0.04
N VAL A 235 -18.64 6.96 0.69
CA VAL A 235 -17.86 8.10 0.20
C VAL A 235 -16.95 7.70 -0.95
N HIS A 236 -16.31 6.52 -0.89
CA HIS A 236 -15.52 6.00 -2.00
C HIS A 236 -16.39 5.72 -3.24
N TYR A 237 -17.56 5.12 -3.08
CA TYR A 237 -18.49 4.89 -4.19
C TYR A 237 -18.99 6.21 -4.77
N ARG A 238 -19.38 7.18 -3.92
CA ARG A 238 -19.77 8.50 -4.39
C ARG A 238 -18.64 9.17 -5.20
N PHE A 239 -17.41 9.09 -4.72
CA PHE A 239 -16.25 9.61 -5.44
C PHE A 239 -16.06 8.94 -6.81
N LEU A 240 -16.18 7.61 -6.89
CA LEU A 240 -15.89 6.86 -8.12
C LEU A 240 -17.06 6.87 -9.13
N GLU A 241 -18.30 6.80 -8.65
CA GLU A 241 -19.49 6.51 -9.47
C GLU A 241 -20.27 7.75 -9.86
N THR A 242 -20.11 8.89 -9.17
CA THR A 242 -20.89 10.09 -9.43
C THR A 242 -20.06 11.25 -9.97
N ASP A 243 -20.73 12.22 -10.57
CA ASP A 243 -20.21 13.54 -10.93
C ASP A 243 -20.59 14.62 -9.88
N ASP A 244 -20.91 14.19 -8.67
CA ASP A 244 -21.24 15.07 -7.58
C ASP A 244 -20.09 16.04 -7.28
N GLU A 245 -20.46 17.27 -7.03
CA GLU A 245 -19.52 18.36 -6.74
C GLU A 245 -19.53 18.70 -5.24
N PHE A 246 -18.37 19.13 -4.73
CA PHE A 246 -18.21 19.81 -3.47
C PHE A 246 -18.75 19.02 -2.26
N PHE A 247 -18.31 17.80 -2.06
CA PHE A 247 -18.68 16.99 -0.89
C PHE A 247 -17.49 16.67 0.03
N ASP A 248 -17.82 16.42 1.31
CA ASP A 248 -16.83 16.16 2.35
C ASP A 248 -16.27 14.73 2.26
N PRO A 249 -14.94 14.54 2.14
CA PRO A 249 -14.31 13.23 2.21
C PRO A 249 -14.11 12.69 3.64
N ALA A 250 -14.34 13.49 4.68
CA ALA A 250 -14.02 13.15 6.07
C ALA A 250 -14.65 11.84 6.58
N PRO A 251 -15.86 11.39 6.13
CA PRO A 251 -16.37 10.09 6.53
C PRO A 251 -15.49 8.90 6.11
N ALA A 252 -14.67 9.05 5.04
CA ALA A 252 -13.70 8.05 4.66
C ALA A 252 -12.47 8.10 5.57
N HIS A 253 -11.88 9.30 5.73
CA HIS A 253 -10.68 9.52 6.54
C HIS A 253 -10.73 10.87 7.24
N LYS A 254 -11.02 10.85 8.54
CA LYS A 254 -11.06 12.06 9.36
C LYS A 254 -9.69 12.76 9.39
N PHE A 255 -9.70 14.07 9.25
CA PHE A 255 -8.54 14.96 9.27
C PHE A 255 -7.61 14.93 8.03
N GLN A 256 -7.84 14.09 7.03
CA GLN A 256 -6.97 14.04 5.86
C GLN A 256 -7.09 15.24 4.93
N ALA A 257 -8.26 15.88 4.86
CA ALA A 257 -8.49 17.00 3.97
C ALA A 257 -9.20 18.16 4.65
N ARG A 258 -8.78 19.39 4.35
CA ARG A 258 -9.47 20.64 4.68
C ARG A 258 -10.32 21.17 3.53
N TRP A 259 -10.43 20.38 2.47
CA TRP A 259 -11.12 20.77 1.25
C TRP A 259 -12.20 19.76 0.90
N MET A 260 -13.19 20.24 0.15
CA MET A 260 -14.22 19.40 -0.46
C MET A 260 -13.66 18.75 -1.72
N ILE A 261 -14.22 17.58 -2.09
CA ILE A 261 -13.82 16.83 -3.26
C ILE A 261 -14.95 16.74 -4.28
N TYR A 262 -14.61 16.25 -5.47
CA TYR A 262 -15.51 16.09 -6.60
C TYR A 262 -15.44 14.65 -7.08
N GLY A 263 -16.58 14.10 -7.50
CA GLY A 263 -16.67 12.77 -8.09
C GLY A 263 -15.93 12.69 -9.43
N VAL A 264 -15.46 11.51 -9.77
CA VAL A 264 -14.75 11.27 -11.05
C VAL A 264 -15.61 10.57 -12.09
N TYR A 265 -16.80 10.10 -11.72
CA TYR A 265 -17.80 9.52 -12.63
C TYR A 265 -17.19 8.53 -13.64
N LEU A 266 -16.63 7.44 -13.14
CA LEU A 266 -15.99 6.42 -13.98
C LEU A 266 -17.02 5.59 -14.73
N PRO A 267 -16.72 5.15 -15.97
CA PRO A 267 -17.53 4.17 -16.68
C PRO A 267 -17.62 2.83 -15.95
N ASP A 268 -18.75 2.11 -16.11
CA ASP A 268 -19.00 0.85 -15.41
C ASP A 268 -17.92 -0.20 -15.68
N GLU A 269 -17.39 -0.30 -16.90
CA GLU A 269 -16.32 -1.23 -17.25
C GLU A 269 -15.00 -0.91 -16.52
N VAL A 270 -14.75 0.35 -16.18
CA VAL A 270 -13.59 0.80 -15.38
C VAL A 270 -13.82 0.47 -13.91
N LEU A 271 -15.03 0.74 -13.39
CA LEU A 271 -15.44 0.41 -12.04
C LEU A 271 -15.31 -1.09 -11.75
N GLU A 272 -15.79 -1.96 -12.63
CA GLU A 272 -15.66 -3.41 -12.50
C GLU A 272 -14.21 -3.87 -12.36
N LYS A 273 -13.29 -3.25 -13.12
CA LYS A 273 -11.86 -3.57 -13.03
C LYS A 273 -11.27 -3.15 -11.70
N ILE A 274 -11.52 -1.90 -11.30
CA ILE A 274 -10.98 -1.31 -10.06
C ILE A 274 -11.55 -2.03 -8.84
N TYR A 275 -12.86 -2.29 -8.79
CA TYR A 275 -13.52 -2.89 -7.62
C TYR A 275 -13.10 -4.34 -7.38
N ASN A 276 -12.91 -5.15 -8.42
CA ASN A 276 -12.62 -6.57 -8.20
C ASN A 276 -11.78 -7.28 -9.26
N LYS A 277 -11.96 -7.01 -10.57
CA LYS A 277 -11.32 -7.83 -11.63
C LYS A 277 -9.80 -7.81 -11.54
N ASN A 278 -9.21 -6.65 -11.23
CA ASN A 278 -7.75 -6.51 -11.10
C ASN A 278 -7.23 -7.28 -9.88
N ALA A 279 -7.92 -7.18 -8.74
CA ALA A 279 -7.54 -7.93 -7.53
C ALA A 279 -7.63 -9.43 -7.77
N ILE A 280 -8.73 -9.93 -8.36
CA ILE A 280 -8.91 -11.34 -8.72
C ILE A 280 -7.80 -11.82 -9.65
N LYS A 281 -7.46 -11.04 -10.68
CA LYS A 281 -6.38 -11.35 -11.63
C LYS A 281 -5.02 -11.53 -10.94
N ILE A 282 -4.71 -10.66 -9.97
CA ILE A 282 -3.44 -10.71 -9.24
C ILE A 282 -3.41 -11.90 -8.28
N LEU A 283 -4.48 -12.10 -7.53
CA LEU A 283 -4.56 -13.10 -6.47
C LEU A 283 -4.69 -14.53 -6.99
N ASN A 284 -5.26 -14.73 -8.19
CA ASN A 284 -5.35 -16.03 -8.85
C ASN A 284 -4.03 -16.48 -9.52
N ARG A 285 -2.95 -15.71 -9.42
CA ARG A 285 -1.62 -16.12 -9.91
C ARG A 285 -0.92 -17.10 -8.98
N TYR A 286 -1.42 -17.26 -7.76
CA TYR A 286 -0.90 -18.24 -6.82
C TYR A 286 -0.89 -19.65 -7.45
N LYS A 287 0.26 -20.27 -7.44
CA LYS A 287 0.46 -21.62 -7.95
C LYS A 287 0.04 -22.61 -6.87
N GLU A 288 -1.09 -23.30 -7.07
CA GLU A 288 -1.57 -24.35 -6.14
C GLU A 288 -0.65 -25.59 -6.07
N GLU A 289 0.43 -25.64 -6.84
CA GLU A 289 1.33 -26.80 -6.96
C GLU A 289 2.33 -26.98 -5.81
N ILE A 290 2.26 -26.14 -4.77
CA ILE A 290 3.05 -26.32 -3.54
C ILE A 290 2.25 -27.17 -2.55
N LYS A 291 2.02 -28.42 -2.93
CA LYS A 291 1.49 -29.46 -2.04
C LYS A 291 2.62 -30.25 -1.40
#